data_665e6966f596731911f72c21059451af
#
_entry.id   665e6966f596731911f72c21059451af
#
_cell.length_a   1.000
_cell.length_b   1.000
_cell.length_c   1.000
_cell.angle_alpha   90.00
_cell.angle_beta   90.00
_cell.angle_gamma   90.00
#
_symmetry.space_group_name_H-M   'P 1'
#
loop_
_entity.id
_entity.type
_entity.pdbx_description
1 polymer ?
#
loop_
_entity_poly.entity_id
_entity_poly.type
_entity_poly.pdbx_seq_one_letter_code
_entity_poly.pdbx_strand_id
1 'polypeptide(L)'
;MQYDPIKRSLGDVFNKTPFLRKLFYHLLDLLLLRSWHIHDELKKWKKSQSTEGLMLLDAGSGFGQYSYYLSDTKSTRILAVDVKEEQVADCNRFFQQIGRNNVVFEIADLTEFKKDGVYDLILSVDVMEHILEDVLVFKNFAASLKPGGMLLISTPSDQGGSDVHEGDDTSFIEEHVRDGYNIKEIEDKLKSAGFSRVAARYSYGAPGKIAWRLSMKYPIQMLGTSKLFFILLPFYYLITYPLAFVLNYFDMTLHHPTGTGLIVKAWK
;
A
#
# COMPACT_ATOMS: atom_id res chain seq x y z
N MET A 1 -16.14 10.42 -3.18
CA MET A 1 -17.09 9.59 -2.39
C MET A 1 -17.66 8.34 -3.07
N GLN A 2 -17.47 8.11 -4.37
CA GLN A 2 -17.99 6.89 -5.05
C GLN A 2 -17.13 5.63 -4.86
N TYR A 3 -15.89 5.73 -4.42
CA TYR A 3 -15.04 4.55 -4.13
C TYR A 3 -15.38 3.87 -2.81
N ASP A 4 -15.90 4.60 -1.85
CA ASP A 4 -16.31 4.11 -0.54
C ASP A 4 -17.45 3.06 -0.58
N PRO A 5 -18.51 3.20 -1.44
CA PRO A 5 -19.57 2.19 -1.50
C PRO A 5 -19.10 0.83 -2.04
N ILE A 6 -18.16 0.80 -2.99
CA ILE A 6 -17.60 -0.46 -3.52
C ILE A 6 -16.67 -1.09 -2.48
N LYS A 7 -15.82 -0.31 -1.82
CA LYS A 7 -14.99 -0.80 -0.71
C LYS A 7 -15.84 -1.33 0.45
N ARG A 8 -16.91 -0.61 0.84
CA ARG A 8 -17.84 -1.05 1.89
C ARG A 8 -18.56 -2.33 1.49
N SER A 9 -19.15 -2.38 0.29
CA SER A 9 -19.89 -3.57 -0.16
C SER A 9 -18.97 -4.79 -0.36
N LEU A 10 -17.74 -4.63 -0.80
CA LEU A 10 -16.72 -5.68 -0.84
C LEU A 10 -16.27 -6.04 0.58
N GLY A 11 -16.02 -5.07 1.44
CA GLY A 11 -15.70 -5.27 2.85
C GLY A 11 -16.78 -6.07 3.57
N ASP A 12 -18.05 -5.72 3.39
CA ASP A 12 -19.20 -6.44 3.98
C ASP A 12 -19.29 -7.90 3.53
N VAL A 13 -18.85 -8.23 2.34
CA VAL A 13 -18.82 -9.61 1.84
C VAL A 13 -17.57 -10.35 2.34
N PHE A 14 -16.41 -9.75 2.20
CA PHE A 14 -15.14 -10.42 2.49
C PHE A 14 -14.82 -10.49 3.99
N ASN A 15 -15.35 -9.58 4.81
CA ASN A 15 -15.18 -9.61 6.26
C ASN A 15 -16.10 -10.61 6.98
N LYS A 16 -17.04 -11.26 6.28
CA LYS A 16 -17.96 -12.23 6.88
C LYS A 16 -17.26 -13.45 7.49
N THR A 17 -16.17 -13.89 6.90
CA THR A 17 -15.41 -15.04 7.41
C THR A 17 -13.90 -14.82 7.24
N PRO A 18 -13.07 -15.39 8.12
CA PRO A 18 -11.61 -15.34 7.97
C PRO A 18 -11.11 -15.92 6.64
N PHE A 19 -11.79 -16.93 6.11
CA PHE A 19 -11.45 -17.52 4.80
C PHE A 19 -11.62 -16.51 3.66
N LEU A 20 -12.76 -15.83 3.60
CA LEU A 20 -13.04 -14.83 2.57
C LEU A 20 -12.08 -13.65 2.66
N ARG A 21 -11.73 -13.21 3.88
CA ARG A 21 -10.77 -12.11 4.06
C ARG A 21 -9.36 -12.51 3.58
N LYS A 22 -8.90 -13.71 3.90
CA LYS A 22 -7.63 -14.23 3.35
C LYS A 22 -7.66 -14.32 1.83
N LEU A 23 -8.76 -14.83 1.26
CA LEU A 23 -8.95 -14.86 -0.19
C LEU A 23 -8.87 -13.44 -0.79
N PHE A 24 -9.51 -12.47 -0.14
CA PHE A 24 -9.47 -11.08 -0.58
C PHE A 24 -8.03 -10.51 -0.57
N TYR A 25 -7.26 -10.74 0.50
CA TYR A 25 -5.85 -10.34 0.54
C TYR A 25 -5.04 -10.95 -0.59
N HIS A 26 -5.22 -12.25 -0.86
CA HIS A 26 -4.54 -12.90 -1.99
C HIS A 26 -4.96 -12.32 -3.35
N LEU A 27 -6.22 -11.98 -3.52
CA LEU A 27 -6.69 -11.31 -4.75
C LEU A 27 -6.08 -9.92 -4.90
N LEU A 28 -6.00 -9.14 -3.82
CA LEU A 28 -5.34 -7.83 -3.86
C LEU A 28 -3.84 -7.97 -4.17
N ASP A 29 -3.16 -8.95 -3.55
CA ASP A 29 -1.75 -9.22 -3.82
C ASP A 29 -1.52 -9.65 -5.28
N LEU A 30 -2.48 -10.32 -5.88
CA LEU A 30 -2.43 -10.78 -7.25
C LEU A 30 -2.71 -9.65 -8.25
N LEU A 31 -3.76 -8.87 -8.01
CA LEU A 31 -4.31 -7.90 -8.97
C LEU A 31 -3.63 -6.53 -8.88
N LEU A 32 -3.13 -6.13 -7.69
CA LEU A 32 -2.54 -4.81 -7.49
C LEU A 32 -1.03 -4.83 -7.75
N LEU A 33 -0.60 -4.18 -8.81
CA LEU A 33 0.83 -4.06 -9.16
C LEU A 33 1.67 -3.43 -8.04
N ARG A 34 1.11 -2.50 -7.25
CA ARG A 34 1.81 -1.94 -6.06
C ARG A 34 2.18 -3.02 -5.06
N SER A 35 1.30 -4.02 -4.83
CA SER A 35 1.60 -5.15 -3.94
C SER A 35 2.81 -5.95 -4.44
N TRP A 36 2.95 -6.12 -5.76
CA TRP A 36 4.12 -6.78 -6.35
C TRP A 36 5.40 -6.03 -6.03
N HIS A 37 5.42 -4.70 -6.26
CA HIS A 37 6.58 -3.86 -5.95
C HIS A 37 6.91 -3.89 -4.46
N ILE A 38 5.93 -3.74 -3.59
CA ILE A 38 6.13 -3.76 -2.13
C ILE A 38 6.64 -5.12 -1.67
N HIS A 39 6.05 -6.22 -2.12
CA HIS A 39 6.49 -7.57 -1.76
C HIS A 39 7.92 -7.86 -2.23
N ASP A 40 8.31 -7.39 -3.41
CA ASP A 40 9.67 -7.53 -3.92
C ASP A 40 10.68 -6.76 -3.06
N GLU A 41 10.38 -5.49 -2.71
CA GLU A 41 11.24 -4.70 -1.83
C GLU A 41 11.31 -5.30 -0.40
N LEU A 42 10.19 -5.78 0.13
CA LEU A 42 10.16 -6.47 1.43
C LEU A 42 10.96 -7.77 1.41
N LYS A 43 10.89 -8.57 0.33
CA LYS A 43 11.70 -9.78 0.16
C LYS A 43 13.20 -9.45 0.11
N LYS A 44 13.59 -8.40 -0.62
CA LYS A 44 14.98 -7.93 -0.69
C LYS A 44 15.46 -7.46 0.67
N TRP A 45 14.65 -6.67 1.37
CA TRP A 45 14.95 -6.19 2.72
C TRP A 45 15.10 -7.35 3.70
N LYS A 46 14.16 -8.31 3.75
CA LYS A 46 14.25 -9.49 4.62
C LYS A 46 15.54 -10.29 4.42
N LYS A 47 16.00 -10.45 3.17
CA LYS A 47 17.25 -11.17 2.88
C LYS A 47 18.49 -10.48 3.45
N SER A 48 18.44 -9.17 3.68
CA SER A 48 19.55 -8.37 4.22
C SER A 48 19.54 -8.26 5.75
N GLN A 49 18.50 -8.76 6.42
CA GLN A 49 18.32 -8.66 7.87
C GLN A 49 18.59 -9.98 8.58
N SER A 50 18.99 -9.91 9.87
CA SER A 50 18.86 -11.06 10.75
C SER A 50 17.39 -11.37 10.97
N THR A 51 16.97 -12.63 10.93
CA THR A 51 15.57 -13.04 10.92
C THR A 51 14.90 -13.02 12.28
N GLU A 52 15.59 -12.64 13.37
CA GLU A 52 15.07 -12.75 14.74
C GLU A 52 14.80 -11.38 15.38
N GLY A 53 13.62 -11.26 16.02
CA GLY A 53 13.28 -10.12 16.87
C GLY A 53 13.02 -8.81 16.15
N LEU A 54 12.68 -8.83 14.86
CA LEU A 54 12.39 -7.61 14.08
C LEU A 54 11.10 -6.92 14.56
N MET A 55 11.17 -5.61 14.70
CA MET A 55 10.04 -4.73 15.02
C MET A 55 9.66 -3.92 13.78
N LEU A 56 8.44 -4.08 13.31
CA LEU A 56 7.92 -3.41 12.13
C LEU A 56 6.77 -2.47 12.48
N LEU A 57 6.66 -1.38 11.75
CA LEU A 57 5.50 -0.48 11.77
C LEU A 57 4.82 -0.53 10.40
N ASP A 58 3.52 -0.82 10.39
CA ASP A 58 2.64 -0.63 9.23
C ASP A 58 1.83 0.65 9.46
N ALA A 59 2.28 1.74 8.84
CA ALA A 59 1.77 3.09 9.06
C ALA A 59 0.68 3.43 8.05
N GLY A 60 -0.57 3.56 8.52
CA GLY A 60 -1.76 3.63 7.70
C GLY A 60 -2.19 2.26 7.20
N SER A 61 -2.35 1.33 8.13
CA SER A 61 -2.52 -0.11 7.83
C SER A 61 -3.84 -0.47 7.14
N GLY A 62 -4.83 0.43 7.18
CA GLY A 62 -6.17 0.20 6.64
C GLY A 62 -6.77 -1.12 7.16
N PHE A 63 -7.19 -1.99 6.26
CA PHE A 63 -7.73 -3.32 6.62
C PHE A 63 -6.67 -4.42 6.76
N GLY A 64 -5.36 -4.07 6.87
CA GLY A 64 -4.30 -4.97 7.32
C GLY A 64 -3.74 -5.93 6.28
N GLN A 65 -3.84 -5.64 4.97
CA GLN A 65 -3.30 -6.49 3.90
C GLN A 65 -1.80 -6.73 4.07
N TYR A 66 -1.02 -5.67 4.22
CA TYR A 66 0.44 -5.77 4.35
C TYR A 66 0.87 -6.31 5.70
N SER A 67 0.16 -5.97 6.77
CA SER A 67 0.33 -6.59 8.08
C SER A 67 0.12 -8.11 8.01
N TYR A 68 -0.88 -8.58 7.26
CA TYR A 68 -1.11 -10.01 7.03
C TYR A 68 0.07 -10.68 6.33
N TYR A 69 0.56 -10.10 5.24
CA TYR A 69 1.74 -10.59 4.52
C TYR A 69 2.99 -10.64 5.39
N LEU A 70 3.24 -9.60 6.18
CA LEU A 70 4.41 -9.49 7.06
C LEU A 70 4.35 -10.46 8.26
N SER A 71 3.14 -10.82 8.71
CA SER A 71 2.91 -11.64 9.91
C SER A 71 3.25 -13.12 9.77
N ASP A 72 3.59 -13.59 8.57
CA ASP A 72 3.96 -15.00 8.31
C ASP A 72 5.21 -15.44 9.09
N THR A 73 6.09 -14.50 9.45
CA THR A 73 7.29 -14.77 10.20
C THR A 73 7.02 -14.55 11.69
N LYS A 74 6.94 -15.63 12.47
CA LYS A 74 6.61 -15.57 13.93
C LYS A 74 7.61 -14.79 14.77
N SER A 75 8.87 -14.68 14.36
CA SER A 75 9.91 -13.90 15.04
C SER A 75 9.80 -12.38 14.81
N THR A 76 8.88 -11.94 13.94
CA THR A 76 8.64 -10.53 13.64
C THR A 76 7.46 -10.03 14.45
N ARG A 77 7.61 -8.89 15.12
CA ARG A 77 6.50 -8.18 15.78
C ARG A 77 6.10 -6.99 14.94
N ILE A 78 4.81 -6.79 14.78
CA ILE A 78 4.25 -5.74 13.92
C ILE A 78 3.31 -4.89 14.77
N LEU A 79 3.57 -3.59 14.80
CA LEU A 79 2.57 -2.60 15.17
C LEU A 79 1.98 -2.04 13.88
N ALA A 80 0.68 -2.08 13.76
CA ALA A 80 -0.06 -1.52 12.65
C ALA A 80 -0.91 -0.37 13.17
N VAL A 81 -0.83 0.80 12.56
CA VAL A 81 -1.57 1.98 13.02
C VAL A 81 -2.45 2.55 11.92
N ASP A 82 -3.63 3.01 12.31
CA ASP A 82 -4.57 3.72 11.43
C ASP A 82 -5.40 4.69 12.25
N VAL A 83 -5.94 5.74 11.63
CA VAL A 83 -6.84 6.69 12.29
C VAL A 83 -8.28 6.19 12.39
N LYS A 84 -8.66 5.17 11.60
CA LYS A 84 -10.03 4.64 11.52
C LYS A 84 -10.25 3.56 12.57
N GLU A 85 -10.89 3.92 13.68
CA GLU A 85 -11.19 3.03 14.82
C GLU A 85 -11.88 1.72 14.39
N GLU A 86 -12.87 1.80 13.49
CA GLU A 86 -13.59 0.61 13.00
C GLU A 86 -12.66 -0.39 12.32
N GLN A 87 -11.69 0.09 11.52
CA GLN A 87 -10.73 -0.76 10.82
C GLN A 87 -9.75 -1.39 11.80
N VAL A 88 -9.25 -0.63 12.75
CA VAL A 88 -8.36 -1.12 13.82
C VAL A 88 -9.03 -2.22 14.64
N ALA A 89 -10.27 -1.98 15.10
CA ALA A 89 -11.02 -2.97 15.87
C ALA A 89 -11.31 -4.25 15.06
N ASP A 90 -11.66 -4.10 13.79
CA ASP A 90 -11.94 -5.21 12.89
C ASP A 90 -10.66 -6.03 12.58
N CYS A 91 -9.54 -5.36 12.33
CA CYS A 91 -8.25 -6.01 12.14
C CYS A 91 -7.82 -6.81 13.38
N ASN A 92 -7.89 -6.23 14.58
CA ASN A 92 -7.55 -6.92 15.82
C ASN A 92 -8.39 -8.20 16.00
N ARG A 93 -9.71 -8.15 15.77
CA ARG A 93 -10.57 -9.34 15.82
C ARG A 93 -10.16 -10.40 14.81
N PHE A 94 -9.92 -10.00 13.56
CA PHE A 94 -9.54 -10.92 12.49
C PHE A 94 -8.19 -11.60 12.78
N PHE A 95 -7.15 -10.83 13.15
CA PHE A 95 -5.82 -11.38 13.42
C PHE A 95 -5.82 -12.30 14.63
N GLN A 96 -6.60 -11.99 15.68
CA GLN A 96 -6.82 -12.87 16.82
C GLN A 96 -7.49 -14.19 16.37
N GLN A 97 -8.56 -14.13 15.56
CA GLN A 97 -9.27 -15.31 15.05
C GLN A 97 -8.38 -16.25 14.23
N ILE A 98 -7.40 -15.71 13.50
CA ILE A 98 -6.48 -16.51 12.70
C ILE A 98 -5.19 -16.89 13.44
N GLY A 99 -5.07 -16.56 14.72
CA GLY A 99 -3.91 -16.90 15.55
C GLY A 99 -2.62 -16.14 15.23
N ARG A 100 -2.74 -14.94 14.65
CA ARG A 100 -1.59 -14.05 14.33
C ARG A 100 -1.32 -13.08 15.48
N ASN A 101 -0.84 -13.62 16.61
CA ASN A 101 -0.61 -12.85 17.86
C ASN A 101 0.64 -11.95 17.81
N ASN A 102 1.39 -11.98 16.73
CA ASN A 102 2.57 -11.13 16.51
C ASN A 102 2.23 -9.80 15.84
N VAL A 103 0.96 -9.49 15.63
CA VAL A 103 0.47 -8.22 15.09
C VAL A 103 -0.51 -7.58 16.05
N VAL A 104 -0.34 -6.28 16.30
CA VAL A 104 -1.25 -5.46 17.12
C VAL A 104 -1.64 -4.24 16.28
N PHE A 105 -2.93 -3.90 16.27
CA PHE A 105 -3.44 -2.71 15.62
C PHE A 105 -3.82 -1.67 16.67
N GLU A 106 -3.32 -0.43 16.50
CA GLU A 106 -3.58 0.71 17.39
C GLU A 106 -4.15 1.90 16.59
N ILE A 107 -5.02 2.68 17.22
CA ILE A 107 -5.49 3.95 16.66
C ILE A 107 -4.39 4.98 16.88
N ALA A 108 -3.89 5.57 15.80
CA ALA A 108 -2.90 6.62 15.91
C ALA A 108 -2.93 7.58 14.70
N ASP A 109 -2.70 8.86 14.99
CA ASP A 109 -2.42 9.87 13.98
C ASP A 109 -0.89 9.93 13.76
N LEU A 110 -0.45 9.78 12.51
CA LEU A 110 0.98 9.76 12.17
C LEU A 110 1.67 11.11 12.41
N THR A 111 0.92 12.20 12.47
CA THR A 111 1.46 13.52 12.82
C THR A 111 1.89 13.59 14.28
N GLU A 112 1.26 12.81 15.15
CA GLU A 112 1.56 12.74 16.59
C GLU A 112 2.32 11.48 16.98
N PHE A 113 2.22 10.42 16.17
CA PHE A 113 2.79 9.11 16.48
C PHE A 113 4.31 9.10 16.35
N LYS A 114 4.97 8.77 17.45
CA LYS A 114 6.43 8.62 17.50
C LYS A 114 6.84 7.62 18.60
N LYS A 115 7.72 6.67 18.27
CA LYS A 115 8.35 5.74 19.22
C LYS A 115 9.85 5.66 18.91
N ASP A 116 10.66 6.44 19.60
CA ASP A 116 12.08 6.65 19.26
C ASP A 116 12.91 5.35 19.23
N GLY A 117 13.52 5.08 18.07
CA GLY A 117 14.50 4.01 17.89
C GLY A 117 13.94 2.58 18.06
N VAL A 118 12.68 2.35 17.73
CA VAL A 118 12.01 1.06 17.95
C VAL A 118 12.01 0.16 16.74
N TYR A 119 11.82 0.73 15.53
CA TYR A 119 11.50 -0.07 14.35
C TYR A 119 12.70 -0.35 13.45
N ASP A 120 12.78 -1.58 12.95
CA ASP A 120 13.73 -1.99 11.93
C ASP A 120 13.23 -1.62 10.52
N LEU A 121 11.90 -1.64 10.34
CA LEU A 121 11.22 -1.23 9.11
C LEU A 121 9.94 -0.46 9.44
N ILE A 122 9.72 0.62 8.72
CA ILE A 122 8.42 1.30 8.63
C ILE A 122 7.91 1.14 7.19
N LEU A 123 6.68 0.66 7.05
CA LEU A 123 5.97 0.56 5.77
C LEU A 123 4.84 1.59 5.75
N SER A 124 4.70 2.34 4.66
CA SER A 124 3.60 3.28 4.42
C SER A 124 3.15 3.18 2.96
N VAL A 125 1.92 2.74 2.73
CA VAL A 125 1.39 2.45 1.39
C VAL A 125 0.09 3.20 1.15
N ASP A 126 0.09 4.12 0.20
CA ASP A 126 -1.03 5.00 -0.16
C ASP A 126 -1.58 5.76 1.06
N VAL A 127 -0.70 6.44 1.78
CA VAL A 127 -1.02 7.20 3.01
C VAL A 127 -0.51 8.63 2.92
N MET A 128 0.72 8.83 2.45
CA MET A 128 1.38 10.14 2.53
C MET A 128 0.73 11.20 1.65
N GLU A 129 0.02 10.81 0.61
CA GLU A 129 -0.78 11.69 -0.25
C GLU A 129 -1.99 12.31 0.46
N HIS A 130 -2.42 11.73 1.60
CA HIS A 130 -3.54 12.20 2.40
C HIS A 130 -3.13 13.12 3.56
N ILE A 131 -1.81 13.28 3.82
CA ILE A 131 -1.31 14.01 4.99
C ILE A 131 -0.66 15.33 4.54
N LEU A 132 -1.19 16.45 5.04
CA LEU A 132 -0.69 17.76 4.70
C LEU A 132 0.71 18.00 5.29
N GLU A 133 0.90 17.65 6.57
CA GLU A 133 2.14 17.78 7.32
C GLU A 133 3.11 16.61 7.10
N ASP A 134 3.29 16.20 5.85
CA ASP A 134 4.10 15.04 5.48
C ASP A 134 5.53 15.08 6.02
N VAL A 135 6.18 16.26 6.02
CA VAL A 135 7.54 16.44 6.55
C VAL A 135 7.59 16.16 8.06
N LEU A 136 6.53 16.50 8.81
CA LEU A 136 6.43 16.16 10.24
C LEU A 136 6.35 14.64 10.42
N VAL A 137 5.51 13.96 9.62
CA VAL A 137 5.42 12.50 9.64
C VAL A 137 6.75 11.84 9.26
N PHE A 138 7.45 12.34 8.25
CA PHE A 138 8.78 11.83 7.90
C PHE A 138 9.79 12.00 9.05
N LYS A 139 9.75 13.11 9.80
CA LYS A 139 10.58 13.28 11.01
C LYS A 139 10.20 12.28 12.10
N ASN A 140 8.91 12.05 12.32
CA ASN A 140 8.42 11.04 13.27
C ASN A 140 8.89 9.63 12.88
N PHE A 141 8.86 9.29 11.59
CA PHE A 141 9.36 8.02 11.08
C PHE A 141 10.88 7.90 11.25
N ALA A 142 11.66 8.96 10.91
CA ALA A 142 13.10 8.97 11.11
C ALA A 142 13.46 8.79 12.59
N ALA A 143 12.76 9.48 13.51
CA ALA A 143 12.97 9.30 14.94
C ALA A 143 12.63 7.86 15.39
N SER A 144 11.55 7.28 14.88
CA SER A 144 11.04 5.96 15.28
C SER A 144 11.86 4.78 14.75
N LEU A 145 12.62 4.97 13.67
CA LEU A 145 13.53 3.95 13.14
C LEU A 145 14.77 3.79 14.02
N LYS A 146 15.24 2.57 14.14
CA LYS A 146 16.59 2.25 14.66
C LYS A 146 17.67 2.80 13.70
N PRO A 147 18.90 3.04 14.17
CA PRO A 147 20.06 3.26 13.28
C PRO A 147 20.16 2.13 12.25
N GLY A 148 20.22 2.51 10.95
CA GLY A 148 20.22 1.55 9.84
C GLY A 148 18.83 0.99 9.47
N GLY A 149 17.78 1.35 10.19
CA GLY A 149 16.39 1.00 9.85
C GLY A 149 15.93 1.63 8.55
N MET A 150 14.93 1.03 7.90
CA MET A 150 14.44 1.43 6.58
C MET A 150 12.98 1.89 6.64
N LEU A 151 12.67 2.98 5.97
CA LEU A 151 11.32 3.39 5.59
C LEU A 151 11.06 2.95 4.14
N LEU A 152 9.95 2.26 3.90
CA LEU A 152 9.47 1.89 2.57
C LEU A 152 8.12 2.56 2.34
N ILE A 153 8.06 3.40 1.31
CA ILE A 153 6.83 4.11 0.91
C ILE A 153 6.41 3.66 -0.49
N SER A 154 5.11 3.45 -0.66
CA SER A 154 4.44 3.47 -1.97
C SER A 154 3.41 4.59 -1.96
N THR A 155 3.44 5.46 -2.97
CA THR A 155 2.55 6.61 -3.08
C THR A 155 2.36 6.98 -4.56
N PRO A 156 1.30 7.69 -4.95
CA PRO A 156 1.18 8.26 -6.29
C PRO A 156 2.34 9.20 -6.62
N SER A 157 2.68 9.28 -7.90
CA SER A 157 3.60 10.27 -8.43
C SER A 157 2.83 11.47 -9.01
N ASP A 158 3.51 12.62 -9.13
CA ASP A 158 3.02 13.82 -9.82
C ASP A 158 2.77 13.63 -11.34
N GLN A 159 3.20 12.49 -11.89
CA GLN A 159 3.01 12.14 -13.31
C GLN A 159 1.77 11.25 -13.53
N GLY A 160 1.04 10.95 -12.49
CA GLY A 160 -0.22 10.23 -12.50
C GLY A 160 -1.37 11.20 -12.39
N GLY A 161 -1.77 11.84 -13.49
CA GLY A 161 -3.17 12.24 -13.56
C GLY A 161 -4.00 10.95 -13.42
N SER A 162 -4.98 10.92 -12.53
CA SER A 162 -5.90 9.78 -12.51
C SER A 162 -6.50 9.68 -13.90
N ASP A 163 -6.26 8.60 -14.64
CA ASP A 163 -6.90 8.30 -15.93
C ASP A 163 -8.45 8.27 -15.84
N VAL A 164 -9.01 8.71 -14.72
CA VAL A 164 -10.43 8.87 -14.39
C VAL A 164 -10.93 10.28 -14.75
N HIS A 165 -10.03 11.23 -15.09
CA HIS A 165 -10.36 12.63 -15.34
C HIS A 165 -10.73 13.01 -16.78
N GLU A 166 -11.23 12.12 -17.59
CA GLU A 166 -11.94 12.58 -18.79
C GLU A 166 -13.45 12.60 -18.53
N GLY A 167 -13.94 13.65 -17.89
CA GLY A 167 -15.32 14.11 -18.05
C GLY A 167 -16.29 13.97 -16.88
N ASP A 168 -15.88 13.62 -15.66
CA ASP A 168 -16.78 13.63 -14.50
C ASP A 168 -16.08 14.17 -13.25
N ASP A 169 -16.61 15.27 -12.70
CA ASP A 169 -16.09 16.04 -11.54
C ASP A 169 -16.12 15.31 -10.18
N THR A 170 -16.26 14.00 -10.16
CA THR A 170 -16.26 13.20 -8.96
C THR A 170 -15.01 12.32 -8.91
N SER A 171 -13.87 12.94 -8.63
CA SER A 171 -12.61 12.26 -8.57
C SER A 171 -12.48 11.37 -7.34
N PHE A 172 -11.78 10.25 -7.51
CA PHE A 172 -11.14 9.47 -6.44
C PHE A 172 -10.20 10.31 -5.53
N ILE A 173 -10.06 11.59 -5.78
CA ILE A 173 -9.03 12.52 -5.28
C ILE A 173 -9.56 13.43 -4.16
N GLU A 174 -10.85 13.44 -3.84
CA GLU A 174 -11.39 14.33 -2.79
C GLU A 174 -10.74 14.10 -1.40
N GLU A 175 -10.10 12.95 -1.17
CA GLU A 175 -9.36 12.66 0.07
C GLU A 175 -7.85 12.95 -0.06
N HIS A 176 -7.33 13.25 -1.27
CA HIS A 176 -5.92 13.56 -1.45
C HIS A 176 -5.67 15.05 -1.22
N VAL A 177 -4.68 15.38 -0.39
CA VAL A 177 -4.20 16.76 -0.22
C VAL A 177 -3.16 17.15 -1.27
N ARG A 178 -2.71 16.17 -2.10
CA ARG A 178 -1.78 16.36 -3.22
C ARG A 178 -1.98 15.30 -4.30
N ASP A 179 -1.70 15.63 -5.55
CA ASP A 179 -1.81 14.71 -6.71
C ASP A 179 -0.77 13.58 -6.71
N GLY A 180 0.22 13.65 -5.82
CA GLY A 180 1.35 12.74 -5.69
C GLY A 180 2.65 13.47 -5.46
N TYR A 181 3.77 12.77 -5.53
CA TYR A 181 5.09 13.33 -5.30
C TYR A 181 5.96 13.30 -6.55
N ASN A 182 6.76 14.34 -6.73
CA ASN A 182 7.93 14.30 -7.58
C ASN A 182 9.08 13.55 -6.86
N ILE A 183 9.91 12.81 -7.62
CA ILE A 183 11.05 12.08 -7.03
C ILE A 183 11.98 13.01 -6.26
N LYS A 184 12.35 14.15 -6.86
CA LYS A 184 13.25 15.10 -6.21
C LYS A 184 12.63 15.70 -4.96
N GLU A 185 11.35 16.07 -5.01
CA GLU A 185 10.63 16.63 -3.88
C GLU A 185 10.62 15.67 -2.68
N ILE A 186 10.22 14.40 -2.89
CA ILE A 186 10.14 13.44 -1.80
C ILE A 186 11.52 13.08 -1.24
N GLU A 187 12.56 13.04 -2.10
CA GLU A 187 13.93 12.84 -1.66
C GLU A 187 14.43 14.00 -0.79
N ASP A 188 14.18 15.25 -1.20
CA ASP A 188 14.58 16.45 -0.45
C ASP A 188 13.84 16.53 0.90
N LYS A 189 12.54 16.25 0.92
CA LYS A 189 11.73 16.18 2.15
C LYS A 189 12.26 15.10 3.11
N LEU A 190 12.55 13.90 2.63
CA LEU A 190 13.08 12.81 3.46
C LEU A 190 14.48 13.13 4.01
N LYS A 191 15.37 13.70 3.19
CA LYS A 191 16.70 14.15 3.65
C LYS A 191 16.57 15.23 4.71
N SER A 192 15.67 16.19 4.53
CA SER A 192 15.40 17.26 5.52
C SER A 192 14.80 16.70 6.83
N ALA A 193 14.13 15.57 6.77
CA ALA A 193 13.57 14.87 7.93
C ALA A 193 14.59 14.02 8.70
N GLY A 194 15.84 13.89 8.19
CA GLY A 194 16.93 13.20 8.89
C GLY A 194 17.29 11.81 8.34
N PHE A 195 16.79 11.44 7.15
CA PHE A 195 17.23 10.22 6.48
C PHE A 195 18.59 10.44 5.80
N SER A 196 19.54 9.52 6.04
CA SER A 196 20.91 9.59 5.53
C SER A 196 21.02 9.22 4.05
N ARG A 197 20.17 8.30 3.59
CA ARG A 197 20.12 7.82 2.20
C ARG A 197 18.68 7.66 1.76
N VAL A 198 18.37 8.12 0.56
CA VAL A 198 17.06 7.96 -0.08
C VAL A 198 17.25 7.41 -1.48
N ALA A 199 16.38 6.50 -1.90
CA ALA A 199 16.32 5.94 -3.24
C ALA A 199 14.87 5.85 -3.67
N ALA A 200 14.49 6.61 -4.68
CA ALA A 200 13.16 6.62 -5.25
C ALA A 200 13.17 6.13 -6.70
N ARG A 201 12.10 5.47 -7.12
CA ARG A 201 11.90 5.05 -8.51
C ARG A 201 10.42 5.10 -8.87
N TYR A 202 10.16 5.32 -10.15
CA TYR A 202 8.81 5.20 -10.67
C TYR A 202 8.35 3.74 -10.71
N SER A 203 7.07 3.53 -10.48
CA SER A 203 6.30 2.32 -10.74
C SER A 203 5.11 2.68 -11.63
N TYR A 204 4.39 1.68 -12.12
CA TYR A 204 3.32 1.92 -13.09
C TYR A 204 3.82 2.71 -14.31
N GLY A 205 4.91 2.27 -14.93
CA GLY A 205 5.35 2.74 -16.22
C GLY A 205 4.39 2.34 -17.35
N ALA A 206 4.84 2.35 -18.61
CA ALA A 206 3.98 2.01 -19.73
C ALA A 206 3.31 0.62 -19.60
N PRO A 207 4.03 -0.49 -19.27
CA PRO A 207 3.39 -1.79 -19.08
C PRO A 207 2.44 -1.82 -17.88
N GLY A 208 2.82 -1.20 -16.75
CA GLY A 208 2.01 -1.16 -15.54
C GLY A 208 0.71 -0.38 -15.72
N LYS A 209 0.72 0.73 -16.47
CA LYS A 209 -0.50 1.49 -16.83
C LYS A 209 -1.48 0.62 -17.61
N ILE A 210 -1.01 -0.16 -18.58
CA ILE A 210 -1.87 -1.06 -19.36
C ILE A 210 -2.41 -2.18 -18.45
N ALA A 211 -1.55 -2.81 -17.64
CA ALA A 211 -1.95 -3.85 -16.71
C ALA A 211 -3.01 -3.34 -15.72
N TRP A 212 -2.83 -2.14 -15.17
CA TRP A 212 -3.79 -1.52 -14.25
C TRP A 212 -5.15 -1.27 -14.93
N ARG A 213 -5.17 -0.80 -16.17
CA ARG A 213 -6.42 -0.64 -16.93
C ARG A 213 -7.17 -1.97 -17.07
N LEU A 214 -6.45 -3.05 -17.40
CA LEU A 214 -7.03 -4.37 -17.58
C LEU A 214 -7.47 -5.00 -16.24
N SER A 215 -6.64 -4.89 -15.19
CA SER A 215 -6.90 -5.59 -13.93
C SER A 215 -7.79 -4.80 -12.97
N MET A 216 -7.85 -3.46 -13.06
CA MET A 216 -8.54 -2.61 -12.10
C MET A 216 -9.54 -1.65 -12.75
N LYS A 217 -9.11 -0.78 -13.67
CA LYS A 217 -9.96 0.28 -14.21
C LYS A 217 -11.24 -0.27 -14.86
N TYR A 218 -11.09 -1.15 -15.84
CA TYR A 218 -12.25 -1.70 -16.56
C TYR A 218 -13.16 -2.53 -15.65
N PRO A 219 -12.68 -3.45 -14.80
CA PRO A 219 -13.51 -4.14 -13.82
C PRO A 219 -14.29 -3.19 -12.88
N ILE A 220 -13.65 -2.13 -12.37
CA ILE A 220 -14.34 -1.13 -11.53
C ILE A 220 -15.44 -0.42 -12.31
N GLN A 221 -15.18 0.02 -13.55
CA GLN A 221 -16.18 0.65 -14.41
C GLN A 221 -17.34 -0.31 -14.73
N MET A 222 -17.05 -1.58 -15.04
CA MET A 222 -18.08 -2.61 -15.27
C MET A 222 -18.98 -2.76 -14.04
N LEU A 223 -18.40 -2.90 -12.84
CA LEU A 223 -19.15 -3.03 -11.58
C LEU A 223 -19.93 -1.75 -11.23
N GLY A 224 -19.40 -0.58 -11.54
CA GLY A 224 -20.10 0.70 -11.39
C GLY A 224 -21.33 0.82 -12.29
N THR A 225 -21.30 0.18 -13.48
CA THR A 225 -22.41 0.20 -14.43
C THR A 225 -23.52 -0.79 -14.02
N SER A 226 -23.16 -2.00 -13.61
CA SER A 226 -24.15 -3.02 -13.20
C SER A 226 -23.52 -4.12 -12.32
N LYS A 227 -24.24 -4.50 -11.26
CA LYS A 227 -23.87 -5.65 -10.41
C LYS A 227 -23.86 -6.99 -11.16
N LEU A 228 -24.53 -7.10 -12.31
CA LEU A 228 -24.49 -8.29 -13.16
C LEU A 228 -23.08 -8.61 -13.65
N PHE A 229 -22.19 -7.61 -13.73
CA PHE A 229 -20.80 -7.83 -14.11
C PHE A 229 -20.04 -8.69 -13.11
N PHE A 230 -20.48 -8.84 -11.85
CA PHE A 230 -19.88 -9.82 -10.93
C PHE A 230 -19.87 -11.25 -11.50
N ILE A 231 -20.87 -11.63 -12.31
CA ILE A 231 -20.95 -12.93 -12.95
C ILE A 231 -19.97 -13.03 -14.13
N LEU A 232 -19.71 -11.93 -14.84
CA LEU A 232 -18.85 -11.89 -16.02
C LEU A 232 -17.37 -11.69 -15.68
N LEU A 233 -17.05 -11.11 -14.52
CA LEU A 233 -15.67 -10.83 -14.11
C LEU A 233 -14.74 -12.06 -14.12
N PRO A 234 -15.13 -13.26 -13.66
CA PRO A 234 -14.27 -14.43 -13.75
C PRO A 234 -13.84 -14.76 -15.18
N PHE A 235 -14.75 -14.66 -16.15
CA PHE A 235 -14.46 -14.89 -17.57
C PHE A 235 -13.60 -13.77 -18.15
N TYR A 236 -13.86 -12.52 -17.76
CA TYR A 236 -13.05 -11.38 -18.12
C TYR A 236 -11.60 -11.58 -17.66
N TYR A 237 -11.39 -11.93 -16.39
CA TYR A 237 -10.05 -12.15 -15.84
C TYR A 237 -9.35 -13.38 -16.41
N LEU A 238 -10.09 -14.41 -16.79
CA LEU A 238 -9.51 -15.58 -17.46
C LEU A 238 -8.78 -15.19 -18.75
N ILE A 239 -9.29 -14.18 -19.46
CA ILE A 239 -8.71 -13.71 -20.72
C ILE A 239 -7.67 -12.61 -20.48
N THR A 240 -7.99 -11.62 -19.63
CA THR A 240 -7.17 -10.40 -19.51
C THR A 240 -6.05 -10.52 -18.50
N TYR A 241 -6.21 -11.36 -17.46
CA TYR A 241 -5.25 -11.46 -16.37
C TYR A 241 -3.90 -12.06 -16.81
N PRO A 242 -3.82 -13.09 -17.67
CA PRO A 242 -2.53 -13.59 -18.17
C PRO A 242 -1.70 -12.49 -18.84
N LEU A 243 -2.33 -11.61 -19.61
CA LEU A 243 -1.66 -10.45 -20.22
C LEU A 243 -1.25 -9.43 -19.15
N ALA A 244 -2.15 -9.09 -18.23
CA ALA A 244 -1.86 -8.16 -17.14
C ALA A 244 -0.72 -8.69 -16.25
N PHE A 245 -0.65 -10.00 -15.99
CA PHE A 245 0.43 -10.65 -15.25
C PHE A 245 1.79 -10.45 -15.93
N VAL A 246 1.88 -10.70 -17.23
CA VAL A 246 3.12 -10.49 -18.00
C VAL A 246 3.52 -9.00 -17.99
N LEU A 247 2.57 -8.11 -18.16
CA LEU A 247 2.82 -6.66 -18.11
C LEU A 247 3.27 -6.20 -16.72
N ASN A 248 2.69 -6.73 -15.64
CA ASN A 248 3.14 -6.48 -14.27
C ASN A 248 4.58 -6.96 -14.05
N TYR A 249 4.93 -8.13 -14.58
CA TYR A 249 6.29 -8.65 -14.51
C TYR A 249 7.29 -7.73 -15.22
N PHE A 250 6.95 -7.23 -16.40
CA PHE A 250 7.79 -6.25 -17.10
C PHE A 250 7.88 -4.93 -16.34
N ASP A 251 6.80 -4.44 -15.74
CA ASP A 251 6.84 -3.22 -14.93
C ASP A 251 7.78 -3.37 -13.74
N MET A 252 7.74 -4.51 -13.08
CA MET A 252 8.63 -4.83 -11.95
C MET A 252 10.11 -4.88 -12.31
N THR A 253 10.44 -5.35 -13.51
CA THR A 253 11.83 -5.65 -13.92
C THR A 253 12.48 -4.52 -14.69
N LEU A 254 11.70 -3.70 -15.38
CA LEU A 254 12.20 -2.59 -16.17
C LEU A 254 12.41 -1.33 -15.30
N HIS A 255 13.37 -0.51 -15.72
CA HIS A 255 13.52 0.84 -15.18
C HIS A 255 12.62 1.80 -15.95
N HIS A 256 11.82 2.58 -15.21
CA HIS A 256 10.89 3.53 -15.79
C HIS A 256 11.37 4.96 -15.61
N PRO A 257 11.57 5.74 -16.69
CA PRO A 257 11.88 7.17 -16.60
C PRO A 257 10.65 7.98 -16.12
N THR A 258 9.46 7.43 -16.29
CA THR A 258 8.18 8.03 -15.90
C THR A 258 7.21 6.94 -15.41
N GLY A 259 6.30 7.28 -14.51
CA GLY A 259 5.29 6.35 -14.00
C GLY A 259 4.29 7.04 -13.07
N THR A 260 3.11 6.44 -12.88
CA THR A 260 2.05 7.05 -12.06
C THR A 260 2.15 6.74 -10.58
N GLY A 261 3.09 5.90 -10.19
CA GLY A 261 3.39 5.59 -8.79
C GLY A 261 4.87 5.74 -8.48
N LEU A 262 5.19 5.86 -7.20
CA LEU A 262 6.55 5.89 -6.65
C LEU A 262 6.74 4.77 -5.64
N ILE A 263 7.92 4.16 -5.69
CA ILE A 263 8.45 3.31 -4.62
C ILE A 263 9.67 4.03 -4.06
N VAL A 264 9.64 4.34 -2.77
CA VAL A 264 10.69 5.11 -2.10
C VAL A 264 11.23 4.32 -0.92
N LYS A 265 12.54 4.23 -0.84
CA LYS A 265 13.27 3.66 0.30
C LYS A 265 14.14 4.73 0.92
N ALA A 266 14.05 4.89 2.23
CA ALA A 266 14.89 5.82 2.98
C ALA A 266 15.49 5.11 4.20
N TRP A 267 16.74 5.40 4.51
CA TRP A 267 17.48 4.79 5.63
C TRP A 267 17.92 5.84 6.64
N LYS A 268 17.77 5.52 7.92
CA LYS A 268 18.25 6.34 9.02
C LYS A 268 19.77 6.26 9.20
#